data_5551dd2c2ae592353b816c592b856e28
#
_entry.id   5551dd2c2ae592353b816c592b856e28
#
_cell.length_a   1.000
_cell.length_b   1.000
_cell.length_c   1.000
_cell.angle_alpha   90.00
_cell.angle_beta   90.00
_cell.angle_gamma   90.00
#
_symmetry.space_group_name_H-M   'P 1'
#
loop_
_entity.id
_entity.type
_entity.pdbx_description
1 polymer ?
#
loop_
_entity_poly.entity_id
_entity_poly.type
_entity_poly.pdbx_seq_one_letter_code
_entity_poly.pdbx_strand_id
1 'polypeptide(L)'
;MPILALPLLAAAAAALPAPSATRLKADVTAMVGFGTRHTASTTTDPKRGIGAARSWAAARFTEMGRACGGCVTVERIGRTVSGPRAPTGVYVEDVLGIQKGRDPNRVVIVGAHIDSRVTDVMNVTSDAPGANDNASGVALVLEAARALSKRQFDATIVYAVFSGEEQGLWGAELLADTAKARGWTVTAMLNNDIVGNTIGQGGVRMASSVRVFSEGIRASEDLAAQIGRRAEGGEDDGPSRALAKTIDGVAGTIPGGLDVMLDRRPDRFGRGGDHEPFLKLGYPAVRFSVAAENWDRQHQDLRTENGVDYGDTIAGMDFPYLAKVTAINIATIARLAAAPAAPGDVSIAGALSRDTQVKWAAVPGAAGYRVRWRRNDTQDWKDVRDVTGTETLLAQTPVDDHFVGVSALGADGSESVVSFAGRERRR
;
A
#
# COMPACT_ATOMS: atom_id res chain seq x y z
N MET A 1 -34.23 -10.41 -33.15
CA MET A 1 -34.08 -11.40 -32.05
C MET A 1 -33.74 -10.65 -30.79
N PRO A 2 -34.53 -10.73 -29.72
CA PRO A 2 -34.21 -10.04 -28.48
C PRO A 2 -33.05 -10.75 -27.78
N ILE A 3 -31.98 -10.01 -27.43
CA ILE A 3 -30.86 -10.48 -26.64
C ILE A 3 -31.36 -10.61 -25.20
N LEU A 4 -31.49 -11.84 -24.71
CA LEU A 4 -31.72 -12.10 -23.29
C LEU A 4 -30.48 -11.66 -22.51
N ALA A 5 -30.60 -10.56 -21.78
CA ALA A 5 -29.66 -10.22 -20.73
C ALA A 5 -29.85 -11.23 -19.60
N LEU A 6 -28.89 -12.15 -19.39
CA LEU A 6 -28.81 -12.92 -18.16
C LEU A 6 -28.55 -11.95 -17.01
N PRO A 7 -29.33 -11.99 -15.91
CA PRO A 7 -28.97 -11.27 -14.71
C PRO A 7 -27.73 -11.92 -14.12
N LEU A 8 -26.60 -11.19 -14.04
CA LEU A 8 -25.50 -11.54 -13.16
C LEU A 8 -26.05 -11.55 -11.72
N LEU A 9 -26.28 -12.75 -11.17
CA LEU A 9 -26.42 -12.92 -9.74
C LEU A 9 -25.04 -12.56 -9.12
N ALA A 10 -24.88 -11.32 -8.72
CA ALA A 10 -23.80 -10.94 -7.83
C ALA A 10 -24.00 -11.73 -6.52
N ALA A 11 -23.21 -12.77 -6.32
CA ALA A 11 -23.12 -13.41 -5.02
C ALA A 11 -22.74 -12.31 -4.02
N ALA A 12 -23.61 -12.05 -3.04
CA ALA A 12 -23.34 -11.04 -2.03
C ALA A 12 -21.99 -11.37 -1.37
N ALA A 13 -20.96 -10.60 -1.70
CA ALA A 13 -19.64 -10.80 -1.12
C ALA A 13 -19.81 -10.65 0.39
N ALA A 14 -19.50 -11.70 1.14
CA ALA A 14 -19.62 -11.66 2.59
C ALA A 14 -18.88 -10.43 3.13
N ALA A 15 -19.53 -9.64 4.00
CA ALA A 15 -18.97 -8.42 4.54
C ALA A 15 -17.56 -8.64 5.11
N LEU A 16 -16.67 -7.70 4.88
CA LEU A 16 -15.32 -7.76 5.45
C LEU A 16 -15.41 -7.56 6.97
N PRO A 17 -14.65 -8.33 7.77
CA PRO A 17 -14.60 -8.13 9.21
C PRO A 17 -14.10 -6.72 9.55
N ALA A 18 -14.79 -6.04 10.45
CA ALA A 18 -14.36 -4.74 10.94
C ALA A 18 -13.07 -4.88 11.78
N PRO A 19 -12.08 -4.00 11.60
CA PRO A 19 -10.89 -3.98 12.44
C PRO A 19 -11.24 -3.64 13.89
N SER A 20 -10.49 -4.21 14.83
CA SER A 20 -10.71 -3.99 16.26
C SER A 20 -9.71 -3.00 16.84
N ALA A 21 -10.18 -1.83 17.27
CA ALA A 21 -9.35 -0.86 17.98
C ALA A 21 -8.69 -1.46 19.25
N THR A 22 -9.38 -2.39 19.93
CA THR A 22 -8.84 -3.08 21.10
C THR A 22 -7.67 -4.00 20.74
N ARG A 23 -7.76 -4.77 19.65
CA ARG A 23 -6.65 -5.63 19.19
C ARG A 23 -5.48 -4.79 18.69
N LEU A 24 -5.75 -3.74 17.91
CA LEU A 24 -4.72 -2.80 17.47
C LEU A 24 -3.97 -2.20 18.67
N LYS A 25 -4.69 -1.77 19.70
CA LYS A 25 -4.07 -1.28 20.95
C LYS A 25 -3.22 -2.36 21.63
N ALA A 26 -3.70 -3.59 21.69
CA ALA A 26 -2.96 -4.69 22.32
C ALA A 26 -1.65 -4.99 21.56
N ASP A 27 -1.68 -5.02 20.21
CA ASP A 27 -0.49 -5.24 19.39
C ASP A 27 0.52 -4.09 19.51
N VAL A 28 0.09 -2.82 19.46
CA VAL A 28 0.96 -1.67 19.71
C VAL A 28 1.56 -1.72 21.13
N THR A 29 0.76 -2.06 22.13
CA THR A 29 1.25 -2.18 23.53
C THR A 29 2.32 -3.26 23.66
N ALA A 30 2.14 -4.40 23.01
CA ALA A 30 3.14 -5.47 23.01
C ALA A 30 4.47 -5.00 22.37
N MET A 31 4.39 -4.29 21.25
CA MET A 31 5.58 -3.79 20.56
C MET A 31 6.32 -2.72 21.36
N VAL A 32 5.60 -1.79 21.97
CA VAL A 32 6.18 -0.78 22.87
C VAL A 32 6.90 -1.45 24.06
N GLY A 33 6.38 -2.57 24.54
CA GLY A 33 6.95 -3.35 25.63
C GLY A 33 8.36 -3.92 25.36
N PHE A 34 8.82 -3.96 24.11
CA PHE A 34 10.19 -4.36 23.78
C PHE A 34 11.24 -3.27 24.05
N GLY A 35 10.84 -2.13 24.56
CA GLY A 35 11.70 -1.00 24.97
C GLY A 35 12.30 -0.26 23.78
N THR A 36 13.29 -0.84 23.11
CA THR A 36 13.77 -0.40 21.79
C THR A 36 13.58 -1.52 20.77
N ARG A 37 13.34 -1.15 19.54
CA ARG A 37 13.35 -2.06 18.39
C ARG A 37 14.36 -1.59 17.33
N HIS A 38 15.36 -0.78 17.75
CA HIS A 38 16.40 -0.33 16.84
C HIS A 38 17.00 -1.49 16.06
N THR A 39 17.18 -1.34 14.75
CA THR A 39 17.62 -2.42 13.84
C THR A 39 18.89 -3.14 14.31
N ALA A 40 19.84 -2.42 14.93
CA ALA A 40 21.07 -2.97 15.49
C ALA A 40 20.98 -3.29 17.00
N SER A 41 19.79 -3.28 17.61
CA SER A 41 19.60 -3.68 18.99
C SER A 41 19.72 -5.19 19.15
N THR A 42 19.66 -5.68 20.40
CA THR A 42 19.83 -7.11 20.71
C THR A 42 18.89 -8.01 19.92
N THR A 43 19.42 -9.12 19.43
CA THR A 43 18.66 -10.18 18.74
C THR A 43 18.48 -11.43 19.61
N THR A 44 19.10 -11.47 20.80
CA THR A 44 19.14 -12.65 21.68
C THR A 44 18.30 -12.51 22.95
N ASP A 45 17.96 -11.28 23.34
CA ASP A 45 17.07 -11.05 24.48
C ASP A 45 15.63 -11.35 24.08
N PRO A 46 14.91 -12.26 24.78
CA PRO A 46 13.56 -12.65 24.41
C PRO A 46 12.48 -11.59 24.74
N LYS A 47 12.84 -10.54 25.48
CA LYS A 47 11.89 -9.52 25.97
C LYS A 47 12.22 -8.10 25.46
N ARG A 48 13.38 -7.88 24.87
CA ARG A 48 13.85 -6.56 24.44
C ARG A 48 14.51 -6.63 23.08
N GLY A 49 14.41 -5.54 22.32
CA GLY A 49 15.13 -5.34 21.08
C GLY A 49 14.43 -5.93 19.86
N ILE A 50 15.11 -5.77 18.72
CA ILE A 50 14.59 -6.14 17.40
C ILE A 50 14.35 -7.65 17.26
N GLY A 51 15.18 -8.49 17.90
CA GLY A 51 15.02 -9.95 17.83
C GLY A 51 13.73 -10.43 18.50
N ALA A 52 13.40 -9.87 19.68
CA ALA A 52 12.15 -10.16 20.38
C ALA A 52 10.94 -9.73 19.55
N ALA A 53 10.98 -8.53 18.97
CA ALA A 53 9.91 -7.99 18.15
C ALA A 53 9.66 -8.82 16.87
N ARG A 54 10.72 -9.20 16.14
CA ARG A 54 10.63 -10.09 14.97
C ARG A 54 10.04 -11.45 15.33
N SER A 55 10.48 -12.03 16.44
CA SER A 55 9.98 -13.32 16.93
C SER A 55 8.50 -13.25 17.32
N TRP A 56 8.10 -12.15 17.95
CA TRP A 56 6.70 -11.89 18.27
C TRP A 56 5.83 -11.76 17.01
N ALA A 57 6.26 -10.98 16.01
CA ALA A 57 5.52 -10.83 14.76
C ALA A 57 5.35 -12.17 14.03
N ALA A 58 6.41 -12.99 13.97
CA ALA A 58 6.34 -14.33 13.38
C ALA A 58 5.38 -15.24 14.14
N ALA A 59 5.36 -15.17 15.48
CA ALA A 59 4.40 -15.92 16.30
C ALA A 59 2.95 -15.50 15.99
N ARG A 60 2.66 -14.20 15.81
CA ARG A 60 1.33 -13.71 15.43
C ARG A 60 0.85 -14.30 14.10
N PHE A 61 1.68 -14.26 13.06
CA PHE A 61 1.34 -14.89 11.78
C PHE A 61 1.17 -16.41 11.90
N THR A 62 2.01 -17.07 12.71
CA THR A 62 1.89 -18.51 12.96
C THR A 62 0.56 -18.87 13.63
N GLU A 63 0.13 -18.09 14.62
CA GLU A 63 -1.17 -18.26 15.29
C GLU A 63 -2.32 -18.10 14.30
N MET A 64 -2.27 -17.08 13.43
CA MET A 64 -3.27 -16.87 12.38
C MET A 64 -3.32 -18.04 11.41
N GLY A 65 -2.15 -18.51 10.96
CA GLY A 65 -2.05 -19.68 10.09
C GLY A 65 -2.66 -20.93 10.71
N ARG A 66 -2.40 -21.19 11.99
CA ARG A 66 -3.03 -22.31 12.73
C ARG A 66 -4.55 -22.15 12.84
N ALA A 67 -5.03 -20.94 13.13
CA ALA A 67 -6.46 -20.66 13.28
C ALA A 67 -7.27 -20.80 12.00
N CYS A 68 -6.62 -20.82 10.84
CA CYS A 68 -7.25 -20.97 9.53
C CYS A 68 -6.85 -22.25 8.78
N GLY A 69 -6.19 -23.20 9.45
CA GLY A 69 -5.78 -24.47 8.81
C GLY A 69 -4.63 -24.33 7.81
N GLY A 70 -3.70 -23.40 8.03
CA GLY A 70 -2.51 -23.21 7.18
C GLY A 70 -2.67 -22.18 6.07
N CYS A 71 -3.71 -21.36 6.11
CA CYS A 71 -3.96 -20.35 5.07
C CYS A 71 -2.93 -19.20 5.05
N VAL A 72 -2.24 -18.95 6.14
CA VAL A 72 -1.12 -18.02 6.24
C VAL A 72 0.12 -18.81 6.65
N THR A 73 1.17 -18.71 5.87
CA THR A 73 2.49 -19.29 6.18
C THR A 73 3.45 -18.18 6.56
N VAL A 74 4.41 -18.49 7.44
CA VAL A 74 5.45 -17.54 7.85
C VAL A 74 6.72 -17.80 7.06
N GLU A 75 7.30 -16.76 6.54
CA GLU A 75 8.64 -16.77 5.95
C GLU A 75 9.49 -15.67 6.59
N ARG A 76 10.79 -15.94 6.76
CA ARG A 76 11.76 -14.93 7.14
C ARG A 76 12.78 -14.82 6.04
N ILE A 77 13.01 -13.61 5.55
CA ILE A 77 14.06 -13.32 4.58
C ILE A 77 15.06 -12.38 5.24
N GLY A 78 16.33 -12.51 4.94
CA GLY A 78 17.33 -11.67 5.59
C GLY A 78 18.64 -11.59 4.82
N ARG A 79 19.36 -10.49 5.07
CA ARG A 79 20.73 -10.28 4.56
C ARG A 79 21.53 -9.38 5.52
N THR A 80 22.83 -9.50 5.49
CA THR A 80 23.72 -8.55 6.17
C THR A 80 23.92 -7.34 5.28
N VAL A 81 23.74 -6.15 5.86
CA VAL A 81 23.92 -4.86 5.19
C VAL A 81 24.84 -3.96 6.01
N SER A 82 25.49 -3.01 5.35
CA SER A 82 26.30 -1.99 6.00
C SER A 82 26.07 -0.64 5.32
N GLY A 83 26.27 0.43 6.06
CA GLY A 83 26.11 1.79 5.57
C GLY A 83 26.42 2.81 6.64
N PRO A 84 26.24 4.11 6.36
CA PRO A 84 26.57 5.17 7.32
C PRO A 84 25.93 5.02 8.72
N ARG A 85 24.72 4.42 8.75
CA ARG A 85 23.96 4.18 10.00
C ARG A 85 24.15 2.76 10.58
N ALA A 86 25.00 1.94 9.95
CA ALA A 86 25.47 0.65 10.48
C ALA A 86 26.84 0.33 9.88
N PRO A 87 27.91 1.02 10.28
CA PRO A 87 29.24 0.91 9.65
C PRO A 87 29.91 -0.44 9.88
N THR A 88 29.57 -1.14 10.94
CA THR A 88 30.08 -2.51 11.24
C THR A 88 29.23 -3.62 10.62
N GLY A 89 28.16 -3.27 9.92
CA GLY A 89 27.19 -4.21 9.41
C GLY A 89 26.13 -4.62 10.43
N VAL A 90 24.93 -4.92 9.92
CA VAL A 90 23.81 -5.45 10.70
C VAL A 90 23.05 -6.48 9.87
N TYR A 91 22.55 -7.53 10.52
CA TYR A 91 21.66 -8.49 9.90
C TYR A 91 20.21 -7.95 9.91
N VAL A 92 19.73 -7.58 8.74
CA VAL A 92 18.34 -7.18 8.50
C VAL A 92 17.53 -8.43 8.20
N GLU A 93 16.38 -8.57 8.86
CA GLU A 93 15.48 -9.69 8.64
C GLU A 93 14.04 -9.20 8.62
N ASP A 94 13.32 -9.49 7.54
CA ASP A 94 11.89 -9.24 7.44
C ASP A 94 11.09 -10.48 7.83
N VAL A 95 9.92 -10.26 8.40
CA VAL A 95 8.95 -11.29 8.73
C VAL A 95 7.75 -11.16 7.82
N LEU A 96 7.49 -12.19 7.03
CA LEU A 96 6.42 -12.22 6.05
C LEU A 96 5.33 -13.21 6.46
N GLY A 97 4.09 -12.75 6.51
CA GLY A 97 2.92 -13.61 6.48
C GLY A 97 2.46 -13.75 5.04
N ILE A 98 2.41 -14.96 4.50
CA ILE A 98 2.04 -15.20 3.10
C ILE A 98 0.73 -15.96 3.02
N GLN A 99 -0.28 -15.34 2.43
CA GLN A 99 -1.56 -15.95 2.09
C GLN A 99 -1.60 -16.21 0.59
N LYS A 100 -1.37 -17.46 0.17
CA LYS A 100 -1.32 -17.82 -1.25
C LYS A 100 -2.67 -17.65 -1.93
N GLY A 101 -2.64 -16.96 -3.08
CA GLY A 101 -3.76 -16.87 -4.01
C GLY A 101 -3.81 -18.04 -5.00
N ARG A 102 -4.83 -18.05 -5.87
CA ARG A 102 -4.91 -19.00 -7.01
C ARG A 102 -3.79 -18.76 -8.00
N ASP A 103 -3.42 -17.47 -8.22
CA ASP A 103 -2.23 -17.06 -8.95
C ASP A 103 -1.14 -16.70 -7.92
N PRO A 104 -0.16 -17.61 -7.69
CA PRO A 104 0.85 -17.42 -6.67
C PRO A 104 1.86 -16.31 -7.00
N ASN A 105 1.96 -15.91 -8.27
CA ASN A 105 2.94 -14.92 -8.73
C ASN A 105 2.36 -13.51 -8.82
N ARG A 106 1.05 -13.35 -8.84
CA ARG A 106 0.39 -12.04 -8.74
C ARG A 106 0.24 -11.68 -7.27
N VAL A 107 0.83 -10.58 -6.85
CA VAL A 107 1.03 -10.27 -5.44
C VAL A 107 0.50 -8.88 -5.07
N VAL A 108 -0.22 -8.81 -3.96
CA VAL A 108 -0.56 -7.58 -3.25
C VAL A 108 0.24 -7.57 -1.95
N ILE A 109 1.02 -6.52 -1.70
CA ILE A 109 1.83 -6.36 -0.49
C ILE A 109 1.19 -5.29 0.40
N VAL A 110 1.06 -5.57 1.68
CA VAL A 110 0.80 -4.58 2.72
C VAL A 110 1.93 -4.66 3.73
N GLY A 111 2.58 -3.53 4.02
CA GLY A 111 3.79 -3.53 4.82
C GLY A 111 3.90 -2.35 5.77
N ALA A 112 4.76 -2.56 6.79
CA ALA A 112 5.16 -1.58 7.77
C ALA A 112 6.49 -2.01 8.41
N HIS A 113 7.33 -1.06 8.83
CA HIS A 113 8.57 -1.41 9.51
C HIS A 113 8.35 -1.65 11.01
N ILE A 114 9.14 -2.56 11.56
CA ILE A 114 9.06 -2.95 12.97
C ILE A 114 10.08 -2.21 13.82
N ASP A 115 11.16 -1.74 13.22
CA ASP A 115 12.21 -1.01 13.93
C ASP A 115 11.72 0.36 14.40
N SER A 116 12.40 0.90 15.40
CA SER A 116 12.14 2.22 16.00
C SER A 116 13.44 2.85 16.45
N ARG A 117 13.46 4.17 16.61
CA ARG A 117 14.63 4.90 17.09
C ARG A 117 14.29 6.10 17.97
N VAL A 118 15.27 6.61 18.64
CA VAL A 118 15.28 7.92 19.30
C VAL A 118 15.94 8.98 18.40
N THR A 119 16.20 10.16 18.92
CA THR A 119 16.81 11.28 18.17
C THR A 119 18.13 10.89 17.53
N ASP A 120 19.03 10.29 18.31
CA ASP A 120 20.29 9.73 17.79
C ASP A 120 20.01 8.41 17.09
N VAL A 121 20.14 8.40 15.76
CA VAL A 121 19.92 7.22 14.90
C VAL A 121 20.92 6.10 15.16
N MET A 122 21.99 6.34 15.86
CA MET A 122 23.00 5.35 16.26
C MET A 122 22.78 4.80 17.68
N ASN A 123 21.81 5.30 18.43
CA ASN A 123 21.53 4.86 19.79
C ASN A 123 20.69 3.59 19.78
N VAL A 124 21.34 2.47 20.07
CA VAL A 124 20.74 1.12 20.04
C VAL A 124 20.17 0.67 21.39
N THR A 125 20.34 1.45 22.46
CA THR A 125 20.08 1.02 23.85
C THR A 125 18.96 1.76 24.55
N SER A 126 18.76 3.05 24.27
CA SER A 126 17.70 3.85 24.89
C SER A 126 16.32 3.34 24.50
N ASP A 127 15.36 3.52 25.39
CA ASP A 127 13.98 3.18 25.09
C ASP A 127 13.45 4.05 23.95
N ALA A 128 13.02 3.38 22.89
CA ALA A 128 12.42 3.94 21.70
C ALA A 128 11.07 3.24 21.46
N PRO A 129 9.99 3.67 22.16
CA PRO A 129 8.71 2.95 22.12
C PRO A 129 8.13 2.83 20.71
N GLY A 130 8.28 3.86 19.87
CA GLY A 130 7.84 3.84 18.47
C GLY A 130 6.39 3.38 18.36
N ALA A 131 5.47 3.98 19.14
CA ALA A 131 4.08 3.54 19.18
C ALA A 131 3.36 3.85 17.87
N ASN A 132 3.59 5.04 17.32
CA ASN A 132 3.05 5.47 16.05
C ASN A 132 4.02 5.21 14.90
N ASP A 133 5.30 5.41 15.13
CA ASP A 133 6.41 5.16 14.21
C ASP A 133 7.27 3.96 14.69
N ASN A 134 6.99 2.66 14.32
CA ASN A 134 5.86 2.34 13.46
C ASN A 134 5.12 1.08 13.98
N ALA A 135 4.88 0.99 15.31
CA ALA A 135 4.02 -0.08 15.83
C ALA A 135 2.58 0.05 15.31
N SER A 136 2.13 1.28 14.96
CA SER A 136 0.81 1.51 14.38
C SER A 136 0.63 0.77 13.04
N GLY A 137 1.59 0.90 12.14
CA GLY A 137 1.58 0.23 10.85
C GLY A 137 1.68 -1.29 10.97
N VAL A 138 2.56 -1.81 11.85
CA VAL A 138 2.67 -3.26 12.08
C VAL A 138 1.37 -3.83 12.67
N ALA A 139 0.73 -3.15 13.61
CA ALA A 139 -0.57 -3.57 14.14
C ALA A 139 -1.65 -3.62 13.06
N LEU A 140 -1.66 -2.64 12.14
CA LEU A 140 -2.53 -2.63 10.97
C LEU A 140 -2.27 -3.85 10.07
N VAL A 141 -1.01 -4.16 9.74
CA VAL A 141 -0.63 -5.32 8.90
C VAL A 141 -1.12 -6.63 9.53
N LEU A 142 -0.93 -6.80 10.85
CA LEU A 142 -1.41 -7.98 11.57
C LEU A 142 -2.94 -8.07 11.60
N GLU A 143 -3.63 -6.94 11.81
CA GLU A 143 -5.10 -6.92 11.81
C GLU A 143 -5.68 -7.19 10.41
N ALA A 144 -5.02 -6.71 9.34
CA ALA A 144 -5.39 -7.05 7.97
C ALA A 144 -5.25 -8.56 7.70
N ALA A 145 -4.16 -9.17 8.17
CA ALA A 145 -3.98 -10.62 8.06
C ALA A 145 -5.08 -11.39 8.81
N ARG A 146 -5.46 -10.98 10.02
CA ARG A 146 -6.58 -11.59 10.78
C ARG A 146 -7.91 -11.50 10.03
N ALA A 147 -8.17 -10.33 9.45
CA ALA A 147 -9.44 -10.06 8.76
C ALA A 147 -9.59 -10.87 7.47
N LEU A 148 -8.49 -11.07 6.74
CA LEU A 148 -8.49 -11.63 5.39
C LEU A 148 -8.11 -13.11 5.33
N SER A 149 -7.43 -13.67 6.34
CA SER A 149 -6.84 -15.00 6.32
C SER A 149 -7.82 -16.14 5.95
N LYS A 150 -9.09 -16.01 6.33
CA LYS A 150 -10.13 -17.05 6.06
C LYS A 150 -10.78 -16.93 4.68
N ARG A 151 -10.32 -15.99 3.84
CA ARG A 151 -10.85 -15.79 2.49
C ARG A 151 -9.90 -16.36 1.45
N GLN A 152 -10.44 -16.80 0.33
CA GLN A 152 -9.66 -17.22 -0.83
C GLN A 152 -9.65 -16.07 -1.84
N PHE A 153 -8.47 -15.72 -2.32
CA PHE A 153 -8.25 -14.67 -3.32
C PHE A 153 -7.58 -15.23 -4.59
N ASP A 154 -7.62 -14.44 -5.65
CA ASP A 154 -6.90 -14.75 -6.87
C ASP A 154 -5.42 -14.39 -6.76
N ALA A 155 -5.08 -13.22 -6.22
CA ALA A 155 -3.70 -12.86 -5.96
C ALA A 155 -3.23 -13.35 -4.59
N THR A 156 -1.94 -13.62 -4.46
CA THR A 156 -1.24 -13.82 -3.19
C THR A 156 -1.19 -12.52 -2.41
N ILE A 157 -1.44 -12.57 -1.11
CA ILE A 157 -1.26 -11.43 -0.21
C ILE A 157 0.00 -11.67 0.62
N VAL A 158 0.90 -10.68 0.64
CA VAL A 158 2.09 -10.65 1.50
C VAL A 158 1.90 -9.58 2.55
N TYR A 159 1.80 -10.00 3.79
CA TYR A 159 1.78 -9.17 5.00
C TYR A 159 3.23 -9.01 5.45
N ALA A 160 3.85 -7.87 5.16
CA ALA A 160 5.28 -7.66 5.35
C ALA A 160 5.56 -6.80 6.60
N VAL A 161 6.46 -7.31 7.45
CA VAL A 161 6.99 -6.59 8.59
C VAL A 161 8.48 -6.39 8.35
N PHE A 162 8.85 -5.17 7.95
CA PHE A 162 10.19 -4.80 7.54
C PHE A 162 11.09 -4.48 8.72
N SER A 163 12.40 -4.60 8.53
CA SER A 163 13.42 -4.12 9.47
C SER A 163 14.40 -3.19 8.76
N GLY A 164 14.95 -2.21 9.48
CA GLY A 164 15.98 -1.33 8.94
C GLY A 164 15.46 -0.20 8.07
N GLU A 165 14.21 0.18 8.24
CA GLU A 165 13.65 1.38 7.62
C GLU A 165 14.41 2.60 8.09
N GLU A 166 14.52 2.77 9.40
CA GLU A 166 15.13 3.90 10.10
C GLU A 166 16.62 4.09 9.76
N GLN A 167 17.28 3.05 9.31
CA GLN A 167 18.68 3.09 8.92
C GLN A 167 18.90 3.22 7.42
N GLY A 168 17.89 2.97 6.58
CA GLY A 168 18.02 3.15 5.13
C GLY A 168 17.11 2.30 4.25
N LEU A 169 15.90 1.97 4.68
CA LEU A 169 14.87 1.22 3.92
C LEU A 169 15.31 -0.22 3.57
N TRP A 170 16.23 -0.80 4.34
CA TRP A 170 16.94 -2.03 3.95
C TRP A 170 16.05 -3.27 3.85
N GLY A 171 15.04 -3.39 4.72
CA GLY A 171 14.06 -4.48 4.63
C GLY A 171 13.18 -4.34 3.39
N ALA A 172 12.68 -3.14 3.12
CA ALA A 172 11.89 -2.89 1.92
C ALA A 172 12.67 -3.15 0.63
N GLU A 173 13.97 -2.77 0.57
CA GLU A 173 14.86 -3.14 -0.53
C GLU A 173 15.01 -4.66 -0.66
N LEU A 174 15.19 -5.36 0.48
CA LEU A 174 15.32 -6.81 0.50
C LEU A 174 14.08 -7.50 -0.08
N LEU A 175 12.88 -7.07 0.34
CA LEU A 175 11.64 -7.66 -0.18
C LEU A 175 11.39 -7.28 -1.65
N ALA A 176 11.68 -6.04 -2.06
CA ALA A 176 11.55 -5.60 -3.45
C ALA A 176 12.49 -6.40 -4.39
N ASP A 177 13.75 -6.59 -4.00
CA ASP A 177 14.72 -7.44 -4.70
C ASP A 177 14.26 -8.90 -4.75
N THR A 178 13.72 -9.41 -3.64
CA THR A 178 13.18 -10.77 -3.54
C THR A 178 11.98 -10.95 -4.48
N ALA A 179 11.07 -9.98 -4.54
CA ALA A 179 9.93 -9.99 -5.44
C ALA A 179 10.38 -10.07 -6.90
N LYS A 180 11.38 -9.26 -7.28
CA LYS A 180 11.98 -9.28 -8.60
C LYS A 180 12.64 -10.63 -8.91
N ALA A 181 13.44 -11.15 -7.99
CA ALA A 181 14.15 -12.44 -8.16
C ALA A 181 13.18 -13.63 -8.30
N ARG A 182 12.03 -13.57 -7.63
CA ARG A 182 10.96 -14.57 -7.69
C ARG A 182 10.05 -14.42 -8.92
N GLY A 183 10.21 -13.36 -9.70
CA GLY A 183 9.35 -13.06 -10.85
C GLY A 183 7.92 -12.69 -10.42
N TRP A 184 7.75 -12.11 -9.24
CA TRP A 184 6.42 -11.68 -8.79
C TRP A 184 5.93 -10.48 -9.59
N THR A 185 4.67 -10.52 -9.97
CA THR A 185 3.93 -9.37 -10.49
C THR A 185 3.28 -8.66 -9.32
N VAL A 186 3.99 -7.70 -8.72
CA VAL A 186 3.45 -6.89 -7.63
C VAL A 186 2.46 -5.89 -8.21
N THR A 187 1.17 -6.11 -7.94
CA THR A 187 0.07 -5.27 -8.46
C THR A 187 -0.22 -4.07 -7.56
N ALA A 188 0.17 -4.15 -6.29
CA ALA A 188 0.11 -3.04 -5.33
C ALA A 188 1.03 -3.32 -4.15
N MET A 189 1.69 -2.27 -3.66
CA MET A 189 2.36 -2.24 -2.35
C MET A 189 1.81 -1.07 -1.53
N LEU A 190 1.21 -1.39 -0.38
CA LEU A 190 0.62 -0.44 0.56
C LEU A 190 1.55 -0.32 1.77
N ASN A 191 2.35 0.73 1.83
CA ASN A 191 3.16 1.05 3.01
C ASN A 191 2.33 1.84 4.02
N ASN A 192 2.36 1.42 5.28
CA ASN A 192 1.65 2.06 6.38
C ASN A 192 2.65 2.52 7.42
N ASP A 193 2.83 3.83 7.52
CA ASP A 193 3.87 4.38 8.37
C ASP A 193 3.38 5.71 8.99
N ILE A 194 3.36 5.74 10.32
CA ILE A 194 2.75 6.78 11.14
C ILE A 194 1.25 6.92 10.81
N VAL A 195 0.43 5.96 11.27
CA VAL A 195 -0.99 5.88 10.88
C VAL A 195 -1.96 5.90 12.07
N GLY A 196 -1.49 6.31 13.27
CA GLY A 196 -2.23 6.11 14.50
C GLY A 196 -2.53 7.35 15.35
N ASN A 197 -2.21 8.59 14.93
CA ASN A 197 -2.56 9.79 15.70
C ASN A 197 -3.53 10.72 14.94
N THR A 198 -4.26 11.54 15.69
CA THR A 198 -5.17 12.57 15.14
C THR A 198 -4.81 13.98 15.57
N ILE A 199 -3.83 14.12 16.46
CA ILE A 199 -3.34 15.41 16.95
C ILE A 199 -1.89 15.59 16.45
N GLY A 200 -1.71 16.52 15.54
CA GLY A 200 -0.42 16.89 14.96
C GLY A 200 0.30 17.96 15.73
N GLN A 201 1.37 18.47 15.14
CA GLN A 201 2.19 19.53 15.67
C GLN A 201 1.33 20.76 16.02
N GLY A 202 1.64 21.40 17.15
CA GLY A 202 0.90 22.57 17.61
C GLY A 202 -0.56 22.32 18.00
N GLY A 203 -0.96 21.06 18.22
CA GLY A 203 -2.31 20.69 18.62
C GLY A 203 -3.34 20.65 17.47
N VAL A 204 -2.90 20.74 16.22
CA VAL A 204 -3.78 20.65 15.05
C VAL A 204 -4.46 19.29 15.03
N ARG A 205 -5.78 19.25 15.07
CA ARG A 205 -6.57 18.02 15.05
C ARG A 205 -7.08 17.71 13.64
N MET A 206 -6.72 16.53 13.11
CA MET A 206 -7.21 15.99 11.85
C MET A 206 -7.61 14.51 12.03
N ALA A 207 -8.88 14.28 12.36
CA ALA A 207 -9.40 12.97 12.71
C ALA A 207 -10.32 12.36 11.63
N SER A 208 -10.58 13.10 10.55
CA SER A 208 -11.47 12.68 9.46
C SER A 208 -10.75 12.30 8.18
N SER A 209 -9.43 12.46 8.12
CA SER A 209 -8.68 12.25 6.88
C SER A 209 -7.40 11.44 7.10
N VAL A 210 -6.92 10.77 6.06
CA VAL A 210 -5.62 10.08 5.98
C VAL A 210 -4.92 10.47 4.70
N ARG A 211 -3.59 10.68 4.73
CA ARG A 211 -2.81 10.95 3.52
C ARG A 211 -2.42 9.65 2.81
N VAL A 212 -2.49 9.69 1.48
CA VAL A 212 -1.94 8.64 0.60
C VAL A 212 -1.00 9.30 -0.40
N PHE A 213 0.30 9.09 -0.23
CA PHE A 213 1.35 9.59 -1.10
C PHE A 213 1.50 8.69 -2.32
N SER A 214 1.67 9.29 -3.50
CA SER A 214 1.83 8.56 -4.76
C SER A 214 2.69 9.30 -5.76
N GLU A 215 3.60 8.60 -6.43
CA GLU A 215 4.38 9.20 -7.52
C GLU A 215 3.52 9.40 -8.78
N GLY A 216 3.81 10.42 -9.55
CA GLY A 216 3.20 10.65 -10.89
C GLY A 216 4.12 10.16 -12.00
N ILE A 217 5.37 10.67 -12.03
CA ILE A 217 6.43 10.16 -12.90
C ILE A 217 7.13 9.01 -12.19
N ARG A 218 7.25 7.87 -12.86
CA ARG A 218 7.79 6.65 -12.26
C ARG A 218 9.31 6.76 -12.06
N ALA A 219 9.77 6.45 -10.86
CA ALA A 219 11.19 6.41 -10.53
C ALA A 219 11.99 5.41 -11.40
N SER A 220 11.33 4.37 -11.92
CA SER A 220 11.92 3.34 -12.79
C SER A 220 12.01 3.71 -14.27
N GLU A 221 11.42 4.83 -14.70
CA GLU A 221 11.41 5.25 -16.10
C GLU A 221 12.68 6.03 -16.46
N ASP A 222 13.20 5.75 -17.65
CA ASP A 222 14.25 6.58 -18.24
C ASP A 222 13.71 7.95 -18.69
N LEU A 223 14.61 8.85 -19.09
CA LEU A 223 14.24 10.20 -19.49
C LEU A 223 13.26 10.22 -20.69
N ALA A 224 13.42 9.32 -21.64
CA ALA A 224 12.56 9.28 -22.84
C ALA A 224 11.14 8.85 -22.46
N ALA A 225 11.00 7.86 -21.60
CA ALA A 225 9.70 7.42 -21.08
C ALA A 225 9.01 8.50 -20.23
N GLN A 226 9.79 9.22 -19.40
CA GLN A 226 9.27 10.35 -18.61
C GLN A 226 8.77 11.51 -19.50
N ILE A 227 9.51 11.85 -20.55
CA ILE A 227 9.11 12.87 -21.54
C ILE A 227 7.80 12.45 -22.23
N GLY A 228 7.72 11.19 -22.68
CA GLY A 228 6.50 10.64 -23.30
C GLY A 228 5.31 10.71 -22.36
N ARG A 229 5.46 10.30 -21.11
CA ARG A 229 4.39 10.35 -20.10
C ARG A 229 3.88 11.77 -19.87
N ARG A 230 4.77 12.77 -19.77
CA ARG A 230 4.38 14.18 -19.63
C ARG A 230 3.64 14.68 -20.84
N ALA A 231 4.10 14.33 -22.04
CA ALA A 231 3.45 14.75 -23.31
C ALA A 231 2.01 14.21 -23.45
N GLU A 232 1.71 13.10 -22.76
CA GLU A 232 0.40 12.45 -22.79
C GLU A 232 -0.44 12.77 -21.53
N GLY A 233 0.09 13.51 -20.55
CA GLY A 233 -0.56 13.79 -19.26
C GLY A 233 -0.67 12.56 -18.35
N GLY A 234 0.13 11.51 -18.61
CA GLY A 234 0.05 10.23 -17.93
C GLY A 234 0.57 10.23 -16.49
N GLU A 235 1.20 11.33 -16.04
CA GLU A 235 1.62 11.49 -14.65
C GLU A 235 0.46 11.58 -13.67
N ASP A 236 -0.70 12.00 -14.12
CA ASP A 236 -1.89 12.14 -13.28
C ASP A 236 -2.60 10.80 -13.02
N ASP A 237 -2.33 9.80 -13.84
CA ASP A 237 -2.90 8.45 -13.77
C ASP A 237 -1.83 7.35 -13.93
N GLY A 238 -0.57 7.64 -13.58
CA GLY A 238 0.48 6.62 -13.49
C GLY A 238 0.11 5.52 -12.47
N PRO A 239 0.78 4.34 -12.52
CA PRO A 239 0.34 3.17 -11.73
C PRO A 239 0.13 3.42 -10.24
N SER A 240 1.05 4.14 -9.58
CA SER A 240 0.90 4.48 -8.15
C SER A 240 -0.20 5.51 -7.91
N ARG A 241 -0.37 6.48 -8.82
CA ARG A 241 -1.45 7.46 -8.76
C ARG A 241 -2.82 6.81 -8.98
N ALA A 242 -2.92 5.88 -9.93
CA ALA A 242 -4.14 5.10 -10.18
C ALA A 242 -4.47 4.19 -8.96
N LEU A 243 -3.45 3.63 -8.30
CA LEU A 243 -3.62 2.90 -7.05
C LEU A 243 -4.16 3.81 -5.94
N ALA A 244 -3.60 5.01 -5.77
CA ALA A 244 -4.08 5.98 -4.78
C ALA A 244 -5.53 6.40 -5.04
N LYS A 245 -5.92 6.67 -6.30
CA LYS A 245 -7.32 6.93 -6.68
C LYS A 245 -8.24 5.74 -6.42
N THR A 246 -7.75 4.51 -6.61
CA THR A 246 -8.51 3.28 -6.26
C THR A 246 -8.75 3.20 -4.76
N ILE A 247 -7.75 3.54 -3.93
CA ILE A 247 -7.85 3.59 -2.46
C ILE A 247 -8.90 4.63 -2.03
N ASP A 248 -8.87 5.81 -2.62
CA ASP A 248 -9.85 6.87 -2.36
C ASP A 248 -11.29 6.42 -2.68
N GLY A 249 -11.48 5.83 -3.86
CA GLY A 249 -12.76 5.25 -4.24
C GLY A 249 -13.24 4.16 -3.27
N VAL A 250 -12.33 3.31 -2.78
CA VAL A 250 -12.65 2.30 -1.75
C VAL A 250 -13.02 2.96 -0.42
N ALA A 251 -12.27 3.96 0.02
CA ALA A 251 -12.52 4.68 1.26
C ALA A 251 -13.92 5.33 1.26
N GLY A 252 -14.32 5.92 0.14
CA GLY A 252 -15.65 6.51 -0.06
C GLY A 252 -16.83 5.52 0.08
N THR A 253 -16.56 4.20 0.00
CA THR A 253 -17.60 3.16 0.21
C THR A 253 -17.74 2.73 1.67
N ILE A 254 -16.85 3.17 2.58
CA ILE A 254 -16.83 2.75 3.98
C ILE A 254 -17.66 3.72 4.83
N PRO A 255 -18.81 3.33 5.37
CA PRO A 255 -19.63 4.21 6.19
C PRO A 255 -18.88 4.71 7.42
N GLY A 256 -18.84 6.03 7.63
CA GLY A 256 -18.10 6.64 8.73
C GLY A 256 -16.59 6.49 8.67
N GLY A 257 -16.07 6.20 7.47
CA GLY A 257 -14.66 6.07 7.15
C GLY A 257 -13.89 7.40 7.26
N LEU A 258 -12.76 7.46 6.56
CA LEU A 258 -11.91 8.64 6.45
C LEU A 258 -11.86 9.11 5.00
N ASP A 259 -11.75 10.41 4.82
CA ASP A 259 -11.41 11.00 3.52
C ASP A 259 -9.93 10.72 3.22
N VAL A 260 -9.63 10.39 1.96
CA VAL A 260 -8.26 10.19 1.50
C VAL A 260 -7.72 11.48 0.90
N MET A 261 -6.69 12.02 1.52
CA MET A 261 -5.92 13.14 0.94
C MET A 261 -4.92 12.55 -0.06
N LEU A 262 -5.21 12.69 -1.34
CA LEU A 262 -4.34 12.21 -2.43
C LEU A 262 -3.11 13.12 -2.58
N ASP A 263 -2.03 12.79 -1.87
CA ASP A 263 -0.77 13.54 -1.96
C ASP A 263 -0.04 13.24 -3.26
N ARG A 264 0.25 14.31 -4.05
CA ARG A 264 0.85 14.21 -5.38
C ARG A 264 2.38 14.25 -5.35
N ARG A 265 2.97 13.67 -4.31
CA ARG A 265 4.40 13.45 -4.13
C ARG A 265 4.63 11.98 -3.81
N PRO A 266 5.80 11.41 -4.13
CA PRO A 266 6.11 10.05 -3.71
C PRO A 266 6.14 9.93 -2.18
N ASP A 267 6.64 10.96 -1.46
CA ASP A 267 6.63 11.05 0.01
C ASP A 267 6.68 12.52 0.47
N ARG A 268 6.78 12.72 1.78
CA ARG A 268 7.01 14.01 2.43
C ARG A 268 8.29 14.66 1.91
N PHE A 269 8.36 15.98 1.98
CA PHE A 269 9.49 16.73 1.44
C PHE A 269 10.82 16.35 2.13
N GLY A 270 11.77 15.84 1.33
CA GLY A 270 13.09 15.43 1.80
C GLY A 270 13.11 14.18 2.71
N ARG A 271 12.03 13.39 2.70
CA ARG A 271 11.88 12.14 3.46
C ARG A 271 11.49 11.01 2.54
N GLY A 272 11.45 9.79 3.05
CA GLY A 272 11.10 8.59 2.31
C GLY A 272 10.35 7.56 3.17
N GLY A 273 10.21 6.35 2.65
CA GLY A 273 9.62 5.21 3.34
C GLY A 273 9.69 3.93 2.53
N ASP A 274 9.20 2.84 3.09
CA ASP A 274 9.36 1.46 2.57
C ASP A 274 8.70 1.20 1.19
N HIS A 275 7.90 2.11 0.68
CA HIS A 275 7.33 2.02 -0.68
C HIS A 275 8.34 2.41 -1.77
N GLU A 276 9.36 3.23 -1.46
CA GLU A 276 10.30 3.74 -2.45
C GLU A 276 11.14 2.67 -3.17
N PRO A 277 11.66 1.63 -2.49
CA PRO A 277 12.37 0.55 -3.17
C PRO A 277 11.50 -0.17 -4.23
N PHE A 278 10.19 -0.28 -3.98
CA PHE A 278 9.25 -0.84 -4.94
C PHE A 278 9.02 0.10 -6.13
N LEU A 279 8.90 1.41 -5.89
CA LEU A 279 8.80 2.41 -6.95
C LEU A 279 10.03 2.39 -7.87
N LYS A 280 11.24 2.26 -7.32
CA LYS A 280 12.50 2.16 -8.08
C LYS A 280 12.53 0.94 -9.00
N LEU A 281 11.88 -0.15 -8.63
CA LEU A 281 11.72 -1.34 -9.46
C LEU A 281 10.49 -1.30 -10.38
N GLY A 282 9.72 -0.22 -10.35
CA GLY A 282 8.57 0.00 -11.21
C GLY A 282 7.27 -0.63 -10.72
N TYR A 283 7.23 -1.11 -9.49
CA TYR A 283 6.00 -1.62 -8.89
C TYR A 283 5.09 -0.49 -8.43
N PRO A 284 3.77 -0.60 -8.59
CA PRO A 284 2.82 0.36 -8.02
C PRO A 284 2.90 0.33 -6.49
N ALA A 285 3.28 1.44 -5.87
CA ALA A 285 3.38 1.53 -4.43
C ALA A 285 2.90 2.90 -3.92
N VAL A 286 2.35 2.91 -2.72
CA VAL A 286 1.86 4.11 -2.05
C VAL A 286 2.24 4.08 -0.57
N ARG A 287 2.25 5.26 0.08
CA ARG A 287 2.40 5.38 1.53
C ARG A 287 1.14 5.98 2.14
N PHE A 288 0.60 5.30 3.14
CA PHE A 288 -0.37 5.86 4.09
C PHE A 288 0.35 6.58 5.22
N SER A 289 -0.14 7.73 5.62
CA SER A 289 0.32 8.45 6.80
C SER A 289 -0.82 9.30 7.38
N VAL A 290 -0.73 9.63 8.66
CA VAL A 290 -1.71 10.53 9.31
C VAL A 290 -1.81 11.87 8.58
N ALA A 291 -2.98 12.51 8.66
CA ALA A 291 -3.21 13.80 8.02
C ALA A 291 -2.38 14.93 8.63
N ALA A 292 -2.02 14.82 9.92
CA ALA A 292 -1.15 15.77 10.62
C ALA A 292 -0.13 15.02 11.48
N GLU A 293 1.17 15.17 11.17
CA GLU A 293 2.26 14.59 11.96
C GLU A 293 2.54 15.42 13.22
N ASN A 294 3.09 14.75 14.25
CA ASN A 294 3.51 15.37 15.49
C ASN A 294 5.01 15.11 15.70
N TRP A 295 5.83 16.12 15.47
CA TRP A 295 7.29 16.00 15.53
C TRP A 295 7.85 16.03 16.96
N ASP A 296 7.08 16.46 17.97
CA ASP A 296 7.43 16.32 19.38
C ASP A 296 7.39 14.84 19.82
N ARG A 297 6.66 14.03 19.07
CA ARG A 297 6.54 12.58 19.32
C ARG A 297 7.51 11.77 18.46
N GLN A 298 7.63 12.08 17.18
CA GLN A 298 8.38 11.29 16.23
C GLN A 298 9.89 11.39 16.42
N HIS A 299 10.60 10.26 16.51
CA HIS A 299 12.06 10.17 16.62
C HIS A 299 12.66 10.96 17.81
N GLN A 300 11.94 11.12 18.90
CA GLN A 300 12.35 11.88 20.06
C GLN A 300 12.77 10.97 21.22
N ASP A 301 13.78 11.42 21.97
CA ASP A 301 14.08 10.84 23.29
C ASP A 301 12.90 11.09 24.24
N LEU A 302 12.62 10.11 25.10
CA LEU A 302 11.57 10.24 26.12
C LEU A 302 11.95 11.32 27.13
N ARG A 303 11.21 12.41 27.20
CA ARG A 303 11.40 13.51 28.15
C ARG A 303 10.17 14.37 28.25
N THR A 304 10.04 15.09 29.35
CA THR A 304 9.14 16.24 29.48
C THR A 304 9.97 17.50 29.58
N GLU A 305 9.75 18.46 28.71
CA GLU A 305 10.47 19.71 28.66
C GLU A 305 9.49 20.87 28.40
N ASN A 306 9.55 21.90 29.23
CA ASN A 306 8.65 23.07 29.17
C ASN A 306 7.16 22.70 29.12
N GLY A 307 6.76 21.61 29.81
CA GLY A 307 5.37 21.13 29.83
C GLY A 307 4.93 20.35 28.58
N VAL A 308 5.86 20.07 27.66
CA VAL A 308 5.63 19.22 26.47
C VAL A 308 6.23 17.85 26.71
N ASP A 309 5.45 16.79 26.47
CA ASP A 309 5.89 15.41 26.49
C ASP A 309 6.44 15.01 25.13
N TYR A 310 7.73 14.70 25.07
CA TYR A 310 8.44 14.19 23.89
C TYR A 310 8.50 12.67 23.88
N GLY A 311 8.58 12.11 22.67
CA GLY A 311 8.71 10.68 22.43
C GLY A 311 7.43 10.00 21.98
N ASP A 312 7.62 8.95 21.20
CA ASP A 312 6.53 8.24 20.54
C ASP A 312 5.93 7.16 21.45
N THR A 313 4.98 7.56 22.26
CA THR A 313 4.33 6.72 23.27
C THR A 313 2.87 6.44 22.91
N ILE A 314 2.27 5.42 23.56
CA ILE A 314 0.86 5.06 23.41
C ILE A 314 -0.08 6.22 23.73
N ALA A 315 0.33 7.17 24.59
CA ALA A 315 -0.48 8.33 24.96
C ALA A 315 -0.79 9.27 23.76
N GLY A 316 0.05 9.22 22.71
CA GLY A 316 -0.17 9.97 21.46
C GLY A 316 -1.13 9.30 20.46
N MET A 317 -1.60 8.08 20.74
CA MET A 317 -2.35 7.26 19.80
C MET A 317 -3.86 7.46 19.87
N ASP A 318 -4.52 7.35 18.69
CA ASP A 318 -5.98 7.30 18.52
C ASP A 318 -6.35 5.96 17.85
N PHE A 319 -6.67 4.95 18.63
CA PHE A 319 -6.95 3.60 18.13
C PHE A 319 -8.24 3.48 17.32
N PRO A 320 -9.33 4.21 17.62
CA PRO A 320 -10.48 4.35 16.73
C PRO A 320 -10.12 4.88 15.34
N TYR A 321 -9.23 5.88 15.26
CA TYR A 321 -8.73 6.38 13.98
C TYR A 321 -7.86 5.33 13.26
N LEU A 322 -6.93 4.68 13.96
CA LEU A 322 -6.11 3.59 13.41
C LEU A 322 -6.98 2.46 12.86
N ALA A 323 -8.09 2.12 13.52
CA ALA A 323 -9.04 1.13 13.02
C ALA A 323 -9.69 1.58 11.70
N LYS A 324 -9.99 2.86 11.52
CA LYS A 324 -10.52 3.38 10.24
C LYS A 324 -9.49 3.31 9.11
N VAL A 325 -8.23 3.67 9.37
CA VAL A 325 -7.14 3.50 8.37
C VAL A 325 -6.98 2.02 8.02
N THR A 326 -7.04 1.13 9.02
CA THR A 326 -6.99 -0.32 8.83
C THR A 326 -8.14 -0.82 7.96
N ALA A 327 -9.35 -0.30 8.13
CA ALA A 327 -10.52 -0.67 7.32
C ALA A 327 -10.32 -0.34 5.84
N ILE A 328 -9.75 0.82 5.53
CA ILE A 328 -9.42 1.21 4.13
C ILE A 328 -8.41 0.22 3.55
N ASN A 329 -7.34 -0.12 4.28
CA ASN A 329 -6.35 -1.09 3.84
C ASN A 329 -6.97 -2.46 3.59
N ILE A 330 -7.76 -3.01 4.53
CA ILE A 330 -8.44 -4.31 4.40
C ILE A 330 -9.34 -4.32 3.15
N ALA A 331 -10.14 -3.30 2.95
CA ALA A 331 -11.05 -3.22 1.82
C ALA A 331 -10.30 -3.11 0.48
N THR A 332 -9.22 -2.31 0.44
CA THR A 332 -8.36 -2.16 -0.74
C THR A 332 -7.65 -3.48 -1.08
N ILE A 333 -7.02 -4.13 -0.10
CA ILE A 333 -6.34 -5.42 -0.30
C ILE A 333 -7.32 -6.46 -0.82
N ALA A 334 -8.49 -6.59 -0.18
CA ALA A 334 -9.51 -7.55 -0.58
C ALA A 334 -9.99 -7.32 -2.03
N ARG A 335 -10.23 -6.05 -2.42
CA ARG A 335 -10.59 -5.69 -3.79
C ARG A 335 -9.49 -6.08 -4.78
N LEU A 336 -8.24 -5.67 -4.53
CA LEU A 336 -7.13 -5.88 -5.46
C LEU A 336 -6.71 -7.34 -5.55
N ALA A 337 -6.79 -8.09 -4.44
CA ALA A 337 -6.46 -9.52 -4.44
C ALA A 337 -7.53 -10.39 -5.12
N ALA A 338 -8.80 -9.97 -5.11
CA ALA A 338 -9.89 -10.65 -5.83
C ALA A 338 -9.91 -10.29 -7.32
N ALA A 339 -9.49 -9.08 -7.71
CA ALA A 339 -9.59 -8.59 -9.07
C ALA A 339 -8.61 -9.29 -10.03
N PRO A 340 -8.90 -9.36 -11.34
CA PRO A 340 -7.91 -9.71 -12.37
C PRO A 340 -6.71 -8.74 -12.35
N ALA A 341 -5.65 -9.05 -13.08
CA ALA A 341 -4.56 -8.10 -13.32
C ALA A 341 -5.08 -6.85 -14.07
N ALA A 342 -4.41 -5.72 -13.87
CA ALA A 342 -4.70 -4.53 -14.68
C ALA A 342 -4.30 -4.77 -16.15
N PRO A 343 -5.08 -4.27 -17.14
CA PRO A 343 -4.74 -4.43 -18.55
C PRO A 343 -3.38 -3.81 -18.88
N GLY A 344 -2.57 -4.53 -19.66
CA GLY A 344 -1.35 -4.01 -20.26
C GLY A 344 -1.60 -3.41 -21.64
N ASP A 345 -0.59 -2.70 -22.17
CA ASP A 345 -0.57 -2.13 -23.53
C ASP A 345 -1.82 -1.31 -23.88
N VAL A 346 -2.35 -0.59 -22.88
CA VAL A 346 -3.52 0.27 -23.08
C VAL A 346 -3.09 1.46 -23.93
N SER A 347 -3.72 1.60 -25.09
CA SER A 347 -3.37 2.63 -26.07
C SER A 347 -4.58 3.31 -26.68
N ILE A 348 -4.38 4.54 -27.13
CA ILE A 348 -5.38 5.35 -27.85
C ILE A 348 -4.83 5.84 -29.18
N ALA A 349 -5.74 5.93 -30.15
CA ALA A 349 -5.52 6.56 -31.44
C ALA A 349 -6.73 7.44 -31.79
N GLY A 350 -6.52 8.50 -32.57
CA GLY A 350 -7.60 9.43 -32.96
C GLY A 350 -7.13 10.87 -33.10
N ALA A 351 -5.82 11.11 -33.28
CA ALA A 351 -5.32 12.46 -33.59
C ALA A 351 -6.05 13.05 -34.78
N LEU A 352 -6.54 14.31 -34.66
CA LEU A 352 -7.35 15.02 -35.65
C LEU A 352 -8.68 14.31 -35.94
N SER A 353 -9.20 13.50 -35.04
CA SER A 353 -10.48 12.84 -35.10
C SER A 353 -11.38 13.29 -33.95
N ARG A 354 -12.72 13.23 -34.20
CA ARG A 354 -13.73 13.45 -33.17
C ARG A 354 -13.91 12.20 -32.27
N ASP A 355 -13.36 11.07 -32.70
CA ASP A 355 -13.54 9.76 -32.06
C ASP A 355 -12.18 9.23 -31.62
N THR A 356 -12.15 8.51 -30.50
CA THR A 356 -10.98 7.85 -29.96
C THR A 356 -11.11 6.34 -30.05
N GLN A 357 -10.20 5.69 -30.77
CA GLN A 357 -10.03 4.24 -30.72
C GLN A 357 -9.20 3.87 -29.49
N VAL A 358 -9.69 2.92 -28.70
CA VAL A 358 -9.00 2.41 -27.49
C VAL A 358 -8.71 0.92 -27.68
N LYS A 359 -7.48 0.47 -27.35
CA LYS A 359 -7.06 -0.94 -27.42
C LYS A 359 -6.22 -1.32 -26.21
N TRP A 360 -6.24 -2.60 -25.84
CA TRP A 360 -5.45 -3.14 -24.72
C TRP A 360 -5.17 -4.65 -24.90
N ALA A 361 -4.21 -5.16 -24.14
CA ALA A 361 -3.92 -6.58 -24.09
C ALA A 361 -5.00 -7.34 -23.31
N ALA A 362 -5.35 -8.54 -23.78
CA ALA A 362 -6.27 -9.42 -23.07
C ALA A 362 -5.69 -9.83 -21.71
N VAL A 363 -6.54 -9.82 -20.67
CA VAL A 363 -6.15 -10.20 -19.31
C VAL A 363 -6.71 -11.60 -19.00
N PRO A 364 -5.86 -12.57 -18.65
CA PRO A 364 -6.32 -13.90 -18.26
C PRO A 364 -7.30 -13.84 -17.08
N GLY A 365 -8.43 -14.54 -17.18
CA GLY A 365 -9.45 -14.57 -16.14
C GLY A 365 -10.37 -13.35 -16.07
N ALA A 366 -10.18 -12.33 -16.91
CA ALA A 366 -11.12 -11.22 -16.99
C ALA A 366 -12.43 -11.65 -17.66
N ALA A 367 -13.57 -11.32 -17.07
CA ALA A 367 -14.91 -11.52 -17.63
C ALA A 367 -15.30 -10.38 -18.58
N GLY A 368 -14.65 -9.24 -18.48
CA GLY A 368 -14.85 -8.06 -19.27
C GLY A 368 -13.92 -6.93 -18.87
N TYR A 369 -14.13 -5.77 -19.42
CA TYR A 369 -13.33 -4.57 -19.17
C TYR A 369 -14.22 -3.37 -18.98
N ARG A 370 -13.75 -2.42 -18.16
CA ARG A 370 -14.38 -1.12 -17.99
C ARG A 370 -13.49 -0.04 -18.55
N VAL A 371 -13.92 0.57 -19.65
CA VAL A 371 -13.28 1.73 -20.26
C VAL A 371 -13.82 2.97 -19.56
N ARG A 372 -12.93 3.83 -19.11
CA ARG A 372 -13.21 5.07 -18.39
C ARG A 372 -12.62 6.23 -19.17
N TRP A 373 -13.31 7.35 -19.18
CA TRP A 373 -12.74 8.59 -19.71
C TRP A 373 -13.20 9.79 -18.91
N ARG A 374 -12.47 10.83 -19.02
CA ARG A 374 -12.74 12.13 -18.40
C ARG A 374 -12.13 13.22 -19.23
N ARG A 375 -12.64 14.43 -19.10
CA ARG A 375 -11.94 15.59 -19.66
C ARG A 375 -10.58 15.75 -18.97
N ASN A 376 -9.60 16.21 -19.72
CA ASN A 376 -8.22 16.38 -19.21
C ASN A 376 -8.09 17.52 -18.18
N ASP A 377 -9.10 18.39 -18.06
CA ASP A 377 -9.22 19.45 -17.05
C ASP A 377 -9.95 19.00 -15.77
N THR A 378 -10.24 17.70 -15.60
CA THR A 378 -10.90 17.12 -14.41
C THR A 378 -10.06 15.99 -13.81
N GLN A 379 -10.33 15.63 -12.53
CA GLN A 379 -9.55 14.63 -11.80
C GLN A 379 -10.18 13.23 -11.83
N ASP A 380 -11.52 13.16 -11.82
CA ASP A 380 -12.24 11.92 -11.59
C ASP A 380 -12.75 11.32 -12.90
N TRP A 381 -12.69 9.99 -12.98
CA TRP A 381 -13.27 9.22 -14.06
C TRP A 381 -14.80 9.34 -14.01
N LYS A 382 -15.41 10.14 -14.88
CA LYS A 382 -16.87 10.38 -14.88
C LYS A 382 -17.63 9.44 -15.81
N ASP A 383 -17.06 9.20 -16.98
CA ASP A 383 -17.71 8.42 -18.01
C ASP A 383 -17.18 7.00 -18.01
N VAL A 384 -18.07 6.02 -18.18
CA VAL A 384 -17.72 4.60 -18.13
C VAL A 384 -18.47 3.81 -19.20
N ARG A 385 -17.84 2.76 -19.72
CA ARG A 385 -18.45 1.78 -20.61
C ARG A 385 -17.86 0.40 -20.35
N ASP A 386 -18.72 -0.56 -20.07
CA ASP A 386 -18.30 -1.95 -19.95
C ASP A 386 -18.33 -2.62 -21.33
N VAL A 387 -17.27 -3.38 -21.63
CA VAL A 387 -17.08 -4.10 -22.89
C VAL A 387 -16.51 -5.51 -22.63
N THR A 388 -16.76 -6.43 -23.55
CA THR A 388 -16.23 -7.81 -23.46
C THR A 388 -15.01 -8.05 -24.35
N GLY A 389 -14.81 -7.19 -25.37
CA GLY A 389 -13.63 -7.24 -26.24
C GLY A 389 -12.43 -6.51 -25.67
N THR A 390 -11.36 -6.44 -26.45
CA THR A 390 -10.10 -5.77 -26.10
C THR A 390 -9.90 -4.46 -26.87
N GLU A 391 -10.95 -3.95 -27.47
CA GLU A 391 -10.95 -2.64 -28.14
C GLU A 391 -12.35 -2.01 -28.11
N THR A 392 -12.44 -0.71 -28.25
CA THR A 392 -13.68 0.03 -28.42
C THR A 392 -13.45 1.39 -29.06
N LEU A 393 -14.48 1.91 -29.73
CA LEU A 393 -14.51 3.28 -30.26
C LEU A 393 -15.32 4.18 -29.32
N LEU A 394 -14.71 5.22 -28.80
CA LEU A 394 -15.37 6.29 -28.07
C LEU A 394 -15.75 7.39 -29.02
N ALA A 395 -17.03 7.40 -29.47
CA ALA A 395 -17.55 8.41 -30.41
C ALA A 395 -17.66 9.78 -29.71
N GLN A 396 -17.38 10.86 -30.44
CA GLN A 396 -17.46 12.25 -29.97
C GLN A 396 -16.59 12.52 -28.72
N THR A 397 -15.46 11.81 -28.61
CA THR A 397 -14.53 11.89 -27.48
C THR A 397 -13.12 12.10 -28.05
N PRO A 398 -12.75 13.32 -28.47
CA PRO A 398 -11.44 13.57 -29.08
C PRO A 398 -10.31 13.39 -28.05
N VAL A 399 -9.19 12.82 -28.49
CA VAL A 399 -8.00 12.54 -27.64
C VAL A 399 -7.39 13.81 -27.07
N ASP A 400 -7.54 14.95 -27.74
CA ASP A 400 -6.97 16.22 -27.28
C ASP A 400 -7.65 16.74 -26.00
N ASP A 401 -8.91 16.36 -25.77
CA ASP A 401 -9.72 16.85 -24.66
C ASP A 401 -9.92 15.83 -23.54
N HIS A 402 -9.53 14.55 -23.75
CA HIS A 402 -9.87 13.47 -22.84
C HIS A 402 -8.69 12.59 -22.48
N PHE A 403 -8.63 12.22 -21.22
CA PHE A 403 -7.87 11.06 -20.74
C PHE A 403 -8.73 9.81 -20.76
N VAL A 404 -8.10 8.68 -21.05
CA VAL A 404 -8.76 7.37 -21.14
C VAL A 404 -7.99 6.38 -20.29
N GLY A 405 -8.70 5.46 -19.65
CA GLY A 405 -8.14 4.36 -18.90
C GLY A 405 -8.99 3.11 -19.00
N VAL A 406 -8.40 1.96 -18.75
CA VAL A 406 -9.10 0.66 -18.80
C VAL A 406 -8.78 -0.15 -17.54
N SER A 407 -9.80 -0.75 -16.96
CA SER A 407 -9.68 -1.75 -15.89
C SER A 407 -10.28 -3.08 -16.35
N ALA A 408 -9.75 -4.20 -15.81
CA ALA A 408 -10.30 -5.53 -16.01
C ALA A 408 -11.33 -5.86 -14.93
N LEU A 409 -12.40 -6.54 -15.32
CA LEU A 409 -13.50 -6.97 -14.44
C LEU A 409 -13.44 -8.48 -14.23
N GLY A 410 -13.52 -8.92 -12.99
CA GLY A 410 -13.74 -10.31 -12.63
C GLY A 410 -15.21 -10.72 -12.79
N ALA A 411 -15.48 -12.02 -12.85
CA ALA A 411 -16.84 -12.57 -12.95
C ALA A 411 -17.69 -12.26 -11.69
N ASP A 412 -17.05 -12.00 -10.57
CA ASP A 412 -17.68 -11.59 -9.31
C ASP A 412 -17.90 -10.08 -9.18
N GLY A 413 -17.57 -9.30 -10.23
CA GLY A 413 -17.63 -7.85 -10.24
C GLY A 413 -16.42 -7.15 -9.62
N SER A 414 -15.39 -7.89 -9.21
CA SER A 414 -14.12 -7.30 -8.78
C SER A 414 -13.46 -6.54 -9.94
N GLU A 415 -12.76 -5.46 -9.63
CA GLU A 415 -12.19 -4.56 -10.63
C GLU A 415 -10.74 -4.23 -10.30
N SER A 416 -9.88 -4.37 -11.31
CA SER A 416 -8.46 -4.02 -11.20
C SER A 416 -8.23 -2.51 -11.02
N VAL A 417 -7.00 -2.12 -10.75
CA VAL A 417 -6.56 -0.73 -10.92
C VAL A 417 -6.71 -0.33 -12.38
N VAL A 418 -7.06 0.94 -12.62
CA VAL A 418 -7.17 1.50 -13.97
C VAL A 418 -5.78 1.67 -14.58
N SER A 419 -5.57 1.15 -15.78
CA SER A 419 -4.38 1.42 -16.59
C SER A 419 -4.65 2.61 -17.50
N PHE A 420 -3.80 3.64 -17.42
CA PHE A 420 -3.87 4.81 -18.28
C PHE A 420 -3.54 4.45 -19.73
N ALA A 421 -4.28 4.98 -20.67
CA ALA A 421 -4.08 4.78 -22.10
C ALA A 421 -3.07 5.78 -22.65
N GLY A 422 -1.89 5.29 -23.02
CA GLY A 422 -0.89 6.08 -23.72
C GLY A 422 -1.13 6.11 -25.24
N ARG A 423 -0.28 6.85 -25.94
CA ARG A 423 -0.30 6.90 -27.39
C ARG A 423 0.06 5.53 -27.99
N GLU A 424 -0.67 5.09 -29.00
CA GLU A 424 -0.32 3.89 -29.76
C GLU A 424 1.11 4.02 -30.32
N ARG A 425 2.03 3.15 -29.87
CA ARG A 425 3.40 3.16 -30.37
C ARG A 425 3.39 2.56 -31.77
N ARG A 426 3.83 3.34 -32.75
CA ARG A 426 4.11 2.77 -34.09
C ARG A 426 5.25 1.75 -33.93
N ARG A 427 4.95 0.50 -34.26
CA ARG A 427 5.97 -0.55 -34.35
C ARG A 427 6.92 -0.30 -35.50
#